data_8c034ae713b07089aea4d1439effe12a
#
_entry.id   8c034ae713b07089aea4d1439effe12a
#
_cell.length_a   1.000
_cell.length_b   1.000
_cell.length_c   1.000
_cell.angle_alpha   90.00
_cell.angle_beta   90.00
_cell.angle_gamma   90.00
#
_symmetry.space_group_name_H-M   'P 1'
#
loop_
_entity.id
_entity.type
_entity.pdbx_description
1 polymer ?
#
loop_
_entity_poly.entity_id
_entity_poly.type
_entity_poly.pdbx_seq_one_letter_code
_entity_poly.pdbx_strand_id
1 'polypeptide(L)'
;MKNYLTLIAVLLLSAVHQSIAQDTSEPLWLLTSRDSLLLKVEEGKKYVLHPVKPKQTLFSIARYYNLSLEDLIEFNPTFRTDPSLRTGTRVKIPIPNKAICRYKGKAFKPAEYTSIYYVVQSGDNLYQISKRYFGMPVDSVAKRNRLKNNLIKPGQRLHVGWMGIEGIHSDWRVVKPVTESSVLQERFAQDKKGRKEIDTQGVCFWQKGSKEKGDLYALHRDAAIGTIISVNNPMSHRTVYAKVIARIPDGYERNIEVILSPEAARKIGALDPKFFVKVKYFK
;
A
#
# COMPACT_ATOMS: atom_id res chain seq x y z
N MET A 1 -41.70 -26.19 -74.64
CA MET A 1 -40.87 -27.34 -74.33
C MET A 1 -39.50 -26.86 -73.85
N LYS A 2 -39.05 -27.31 -72.77
CA LYS A 2 -37.77 -27.07 -72.03
C LYS A 2 -37.77 -25.85 -71.08
N ASN A 3 -38.07 -26.21 -69.83
CA ASN A 3 -37.91 -25.41 -68.64
C ASN A 3 -36.45 -25.25 -68.33
N TYR A 4 -36.01 -24.04 -68.09
CA TYR A 4 -34.75 -23.78 -67.43
C TYR A 4 -35.00 -23.19 -66.01
N LEU A 5 -34.87 -24.01 -65.02
CA LEU A 5 -34.80 -23.62 -63.61
C LEU A 5 -33.48 -22.89 -63.36
N THR A 6 -33.52 -21.61 -63.13
CA THR A 6 -32.35 -20.86 -62.68
C THR A 6 -32.34 -20.86 -61.17
N LEU A 7 -31.38 -21.61 -60.62
CA LEU A 7 -31.12 -21.70 -59.18
C LEU A 7 -30.36 -20.44 -58.75
N ILE A 8 -31.03 -19.54 -58.03
CA ILE A 8 -30.37 -18.38 -57.42
C ILE A 8 -29.84 -18.83 -56.06
N ALA A 9 -28.53 -19.02 -55.98
CA ALA A 9 -27.83 -19.27 -54.71
C ALA A 9 -27.65 -17.91 -54.01
N VAL A 10 -28.44 -17.68 -52.97
CA VAL A 10 -28.23 -16.54 -52.06
C VAL A 10 -27.11 -16.89 -51.10
N LEU A 11 -25.94 -16.35 -51.35
CA LEU A 11 -24.80 -16.36 -50.43
C LEU A 11 -25.08 -15.40 -49.28
N LEU A 12 -25.57 -15.92 -48.17
CA LEU A 12 -25.59 -15.20 -46.88
C LEU A 12 -24.16 -15.03 -46.38
N LEU A 13 -23.51 -13.90 -46.69
CA LEU A 13 -22.33 -13.45 -45.97
C LEU A 13 -22.78 -13.02 -44.58
N SER A 14 -22.62 -13.90 -43.62
CA SER A 14 -22.67 -13.53 -42.20
C SER A 14 -21.43 -12.71 -41.84
N ALA A 15 -21.56 -11.39 -41.94
CA ALA A 15 -20.60 -10.44 -41.35
C ALA A 15 -20.65 -10.61 -39.84
N VAL A 16 -19.70 -11.37 -39.32
CA VAL A 16 -19.40 -11.40 -37.89
C VAL A 16 -18.85 -10.02 -37.53
N HIS A 17 -19.75 -9.12 -37.09
CA HIS A 17 -19.33 -7.90 -36.43
C HIS A 17 -18.70 -8.31 -35.10
N GLN A 18 -17.38 -8.47 -35.10
CA GLN A 18 -16.63 -8.39 -33.87
C GLN A 18 -16.81 -6.98 -33.30
N SER A 19 -17.78 -6.84 -32.42
CA SER A 19 -17.87 -5.67 -31.55
C SER A 19 -16.60 -5.72 -30.67
N ILE A 20 -15.56 -5.03 -31.14
CA ILE A 20 -14.51 -4.58 -30.27
C ILE A 20 -15.22 -3.68 -29.27
N ALA A 21 -15.52 -4.21 -28.09
CA ALA A 21 -15.94 -3.42 -26.97
C ALA A 21 -14.77 -2.46 -26.68
N GLN A 22 -14.83 -1.28 -27.29
CA GLN A 22 -14.03 -0.16 -26.84
C GLN A 22 -14.40 0.01 -25.38
N ASP A 23 -13.47 -0.30 -24.50
CA ASP A 23 -13.55 0.04 -23.09
C ASP A 23 -13.53 1.58 -22.97
N THR A 24 -14.67 2.18 -23.34
CA THR A 24 -14.96 3.59 -23.10
C THR A 24 -15.35 3.76 -21.63
N SER A 25 -14.55 3.20 -20.74
CA SER A 25 -14.66 3.58 -19.34
C SER A 25 -14.21 5.04 -19.24
N GLU A 26 -15.19 5.94 -19.19
CA GLU A 26 -14.93 7.33 -18.81
C GLU A 26 -14.00 7.33 -17.59
N PRO A 27 -13.00 8.22 -17.57
CA PRO A 27 -12.07 8.27 -16.46
C PRO A 27 -12.86 8.41 -15.16
N LEU A 28 -12.72 7.46 -14.27
CA LEU A 28 -13.44 7.41 -12.98
C LEU A 28 -12.92 8.52 -12.08
N TRP A 29 -13.43 9.73 -12.26
CA TRP A 29 -13.08 10.88 -11.42
C TRP A 29 -13.63 10.69 -10.01
N LEU A 30 -12.84 10.10 -9.11
CA LEU A 30 -13.25 9.93 -7.71
C LEU A 30 -13.18 11.24 -6.93
N LEU A 31 -12.40 12.21 -7.41
CA LEU A 31 -12.25 13.55 -6.87
C LEU A 31 -12.61 14.60 -7.91
N THR A 32 -13.02 15.76 -7.44
CA THR A 32 -13.29 16.96 -8.23
C THR A 32 -12.47 18.13 -7.69
N SER A 33 -12.41 19.22 -8.41
CA SER A 33 -11.75 20.44 -7.95
C SER A 33 -12.43 21.10 -6.74
N ARG A 34 -13.66 20.71 -6.42
CA ARG A 34 -14.40 21.16 -5.22
C ARG A 34 -14.06 20.35 -3.98
N ASP A 35 -13.43 19.19 -4.15
CA ASP A 35 -12.99 18.37 -3.03
C ASP A 35 -11.73 18.92 -2.38
N SER A 36 -11.45 18.46 -1.18
CA SER A 36 -10.19 18.71 -0.49
C SER A 36 -9.70 17.45 0.20
N LEU A 37 -8.40 17.20 0.15
CA LEU A 37 -7.76 16.09 0.82
C LEU A 37 -7.04 16.57 2.07
N LEU A 38 -7.26 15.86 3.17
CA LEU A 38 -6.46 16.04 4.37
C LEU A 38 -5.21 15.19 4.28
N LEU A 39 -4.06 15.79 4.52
CA LEU A 39 -2.75 15.13 4.51
C LEU A 39 -2.19 15.06 5.92
N LYS A 40 -1.62 13.90 6.23
CA LYS A 40 -0.83 13.65 7.43
C LYS A 40 0.57 13.19 7.04
N VAL A 41 1.53 13.41 7.91
CA VAL A 41 2.89 12.86 7.81
C VAL A 41 3.10 11.92 8.99
N GLU A 42 3.45 10.67 8.71
CA GLU A 42 3.76 9.65 9.70
C GLU A 42 5.09 9.02 9.31
N GLU A 43 6.07 9.01 10.21
CA GLU A 43 7.42 8.48 9.96
C GLU A 43 8.07 9.03 8.68
N GLY A 44 7.87 10.33 8.41
CA GLY A 44 8.38 11.01 7.21
C GLY A 44 7.62 10.72 5.91
N LYS A 45 6.64 9.84 5.93
CA LYS A 45 5.79 9.48 4.77
C LYS A 45 4.50 10.28 4.78
N LYS A 46 4.03 10.65 3.60
CA LYS A 46 2.82 11.45 3.42
C LYS A 46 1.63 10.59 3.03
N TYR A 47 0.52 10.84 3.67
CA TYR A 47 -0.75 10.16 3.41
C TYR A 47 -1.87 11.17 3.25
N VAL A 48 -2.67 11.00 2.23
CA VAL A 48 -3.95 11.72 2.13
C VAL A 48 -5.07 10.82 2.64
N LEU A 49 -6.08 11.43 3.23
CA LEU A 49 -7.28 10.77 3.71
C LEU A 49 -8.38 11.00 2.67
N HIS A 50 -8.62 9.99 1.83
CA HIS A 50 -9.67 10.01 0.82
C HIS A 50 -11.04 9.82 1.48
N PRO A 51 -11.96 10.79 1.37
CA PRO A 51 -13.32 10.63 1.86
C PRO A 51 -14.12 9.77 0.89
N VAL A 52 -14.61 8.62 1.37
CA VAL A 52 -15.41 7.72 0.55
C VAL A 52 -16.75 8.35 0.20
N LYS A 53 -17.07 8.36 -1.09
CA LYS A 53 -18.34 8.84 -1.65
C LYS A 53 -19.26 7.66 -2.02
N PRO A 54 -20.55 7.89 -2.24
CA PRO A 54 -21.46 6.85 -2.73
C PRO A 54 -20.93 6.16 -3.99
N LYS A 55 -21.18 4.86 -4.10
CA LYS A 55 -20.76 3.99 -5.22
C LYS A 55 -19.26 3.75 -5.36
N GLN A 56 -18.42 4.30 -4.51
CA GLN A 56 -17.00 3.98 -4.49
C GLN A 56 -16.75 2.63 -3.80
N THR A 57 -15.75 1.90 -4.29
CA THR A 57 -15.28 0.63 -3.72
C THR A 57 -13.79 0.73 -3.40
N LEU A 58 -13.27 -0.13 -2.53
CA LEU A 58 -11.83 -0.21 -2.26
C LEU A 58 -11.04 -0.44 -3.57
N PHE A 59 -11.58 -1.25 -4.47
CA PHE A 59 -10.97 -1.52 -5.77
C PHE A 59 -10.91 -0.25 -6.64
N SER A 60 -12.01 0.49 -6.76
CA SER A 60 -12.05 1.75 -7.54
C SER A 60 -11.11 2.80 -6.96
N ILE A 61 -11.01 2.89 -5.63
CA ILE A 61 -10.09 3.80 -4.95
C ILE A 61 -8.64 3.38 -5.19
N ALA A 62 -8.32 2.09 -5.03
CA ALA A 62 -6.98 1.58 -5.30
C ALA A 62 -6.53 1.89 -6.74
N ARG A 63 -7.37 1.55 -7.71
CA ARG A 63 -7.11 1.81 -9.15
C ARG A 63 -6.90 3.29 -9.44
N TYR A 64 -7.76 4.15 -8.89
CA TYR A 64 -7.65 5.61 -9.08
C TYR A 64 -6.34 6.19 -8.57
N TYR A 65 -5.84 5.67 -7.47
CA TYR A 65 -4.55 6.08 -6.92
C TYR A 65 -3.37 5.25 -7.42
N ASN A 66 -3.55 4.40 -8.43
CA ASN A 66 -2.53 3.49 -8.95
C ASN A 66 -1.88 2.62 -7.85
N LEU A 67 -2.70 2.05 -7.00
CA LEU A 67 -2.32 1.06 -6.00
C LEU A 67 -2.95 -0.29 -6.35
N SER A 68 -2.29 -1.39 -5.96
CA SER A 68 -2.99 -2.67 -5.88
C SER A 68 -4.01 -2.62 -4.72
N LEU A 69 -5.04 -3.47 -4.79
CA LEU A 69 -5.99 -3.59 -3.68
C LEU A 69 -5.28 -4.08 -2.40
N GLU A 70 -4.30 -4.97 -2.56
CA GLU A 70 -3.49 -5.49 -1.46
C GLU A 70 -2.68 -4.37 -0.79
N ASP A 71 -1.99 -3.53 -1.58
CA ASP A 71 -1.28 -2.37 -1.06
C ASP A 71 -2.22 -1.42 -0.30
N LEU A 72 -3.41 -1.13 -0.87
CA LEU A 72 -4.38 -0.27 -0.20
C LEU A 72 -4.83 -0.83 1.15
N ILE A 73 -5.08 -2.13 1.23
CA ILE A 73 -5.47 -2.82 2.46
C ILE A 73 -4.30 -2.84 3.47
N GLU A 74 -3.06 -2.96 3.01
CA GLU A 74 -1.90 -2.88 3.90
C GLU A 74 -1.80 -1.53 4.62
N PHE A 75 -2.10 -0.42 3.94
CA PHE A 75 -2.18 0.90 4.58
C PHE A 75 -3.42 1.09 5.46
N ASN A 76 -4.43 0.25 5.28
CA ASN A 76 -5.72 0.31 5.96
C ASN A 76 -6.10 -1.07 6.52
N PRO A 77 -5.39 -1.59 7.55
CA PRO A 77 -5.52 -2.98 8.01
C PRO A 77 -6.93 -3.37 8.45
N THR A 78 -7.74 -2.40 8.85
CA THR A 78 -9.15 -2.61 9.24
C THR A 78 -9.98 -3.24 8.12
N PHE A 79 -9.65 -2.97 6.86
CA PHE A 79 -10.34 -3.56 5.71
C PHE A 79 -10.01 -5.05 5.45
N ARG A 80 -9.03 -5.61 6.16
CA ARG A 80 -8.79 -7.07 6.15
C ARG A 80 -9.88 -7.84 6.89
N THR A 81 -10.44 -7.22 7.93
CA THR A 81 -11.45 -7.84 8.80
C THR A 81 -12.86 -7.46 8.41
N ASP A 82 -13.04 -6.22 8.01
CA ASP A 82 -14.32 -5.67 7.57
C ASP A 82 -14.08 -4.92 6.24
N PRO A 83 -14.31 -5.58 5.10
CA PRO A 83 -14.16 -4.96 3.78
C PRO A 83 -15.29 -3.98 3.45
N SER A 84 -16.27 -3.81 4.34
CA SER A 84 -17.39 -2.90 4.13
C SER A 84 -16.91 -1.46 4.09
N LEU A 85 -17.17 -0.80 2.96
CA LEU A 85 -16.79 0.58 2.74
C LEU A 85 -18.02 1.48 2.86
N ARG A 86 -18.11 2.23 3.94
CA ARG A 86 -19.23 3.15 4.19
C ARG A 86 -18.91 4.54 3.66
N THR A 87 -19.90 5.22 3.08
CA THR A 87 -19.78 6.63 2.71
C THR A 87 -19.35 7.47 3.92
N GLY A 88 -18.38 8.38 3.72
CA GLY A 88 -17.80 9.19 4.79
C GLY A 88 -16.59 8.56 5.49
N THR A 89 -16.35 7.24 5.33
CA THR A 89 -15.11 6.61 5.79
C THR A 89 -13.92 7.31 5.14
N ARG A 90 -12.82 7.42 5.86
CA ARG A 90 -11.56 7.98 5.33
C ARG A 90 -10.57 6.88 5.08
N VAL A 91 -10.22 6.70 3.80
CA VAL A 91 -9.22 5.72 3.36
C VAL A 91 -7.86 6.40 3.30
N LYS A 92 -6.88 5.83 3.98
CA LYS A 92 -5.50 6.31 4.04
C LYS A 92 -4.77 5.92 2.77
N ILE A 93 -4.31 6.90 2.01
CA ILE A 93 -3.62 6.72 0.73
C ILE A 93 -2.22 7.31 0.82
N PRO A 94 -1.15 6.53 0.60
CA PRO A 94 0.19 7.09 0.51
C PRO A 94 0.29 7.98 -0.71
N ILE A 95 0.90 9.17 -0.55
CA ILE A 95 1.06 10.13 -1.64
C ILE A 95 2.54 10.45 -1.87
N PRO A 96 3.08 10.22 -3.08
CA PRO A 96 4.44 10.58 -3.41
C PRO A 96 4.59 12.11 -3.53
N ASN A 97 5.78 12.61 -3.21
CA ASN A 97 6.07 14.05 -3.28
C ASN A 97 5.81 14.67 -4.66
N LYS A 98 6.00 13.89 -5.74
CA LYS A 98 5.76 14.34 -7.12
C LYS A 98 4.29 14.60 -7.41
N ALA A 99 3.37 13.91 -6.73
CA ALA A 99 1.93 14.10 -6.89
C ALA A 99 1.41 15.38 -6.20
N ILE A 100 2.22 16.04 -5.38
CA ILE A 100 1.85 17.29 -4.70
C ILE A 100 2.36 18.47 -5.53
N CYS A 101 1.48 19.10 -6.29
CA CYS A 101 1.74 20.38 -6.95
C CYS A 101 1.79 21.51 -5.91
N ARG A 102 2.99 22.06 -5.65
CA ARG A 102 3.21 23.06 -4.60
C ARG A 102 2.97 24.47 -5.07
N TYR A 103 3.12 24.72 -6.34
CA TYR A 103 3.02 26.06 -6.96
C TYR A 103 2.16 25.99 -8.21
N LYS A 104 1.42 27.06 -8.45
CA LYS A 104 0.67 27.22 -9.71
C LYS A 104 1.64 27.63 -10.80
N GLY A 105 1.93 26.73 -11.72
CA GLY A 105 2.68 27.03 -12.95
C GLY A 105 1.76 27.68 -14.02
N LYS A 106 2.34 28.05 -15.17
CA LYS A 106 1.60 28.66 -16.30
C LYS A 106 0.47 27.76 -16.82
N ALA A 107 0.68 26.43 -16.77
CA ALA A 107 -0.31 25.44 -17.24
C ALA A 107 -1.31 25.02 -16.14
N PHE A 108 -1.30 25.63 -14.97
CA PHE A 108 -2.19 25.24 -13.87
C PHE A 108 -3.64 25.67 -14.15
N LYS A 109 -4.53 24.69 -14.29
CA LYS A 109 -5.96 24.92 -14.45
C LYS A 109 -6.69 24.48 -13.16
N PRO A 110 -7.31 25.40 -12.41
CA PRO A 110 -7.95 25.07 -11.13
C PRO A 110 -8.97 23.93 -11.19
N ALA A 111 -9.65 23.75 -12.32
CA ALA A 111 -10.63 22.69 -12.51
C ALA A 111 -10.02 21.29 -12.53
N GLU A 112 -8.72 21.15 -12.82
CA GLU A 112 -8.00 19.88 -12.93
C GLU A 112 -7.32 19.47 -11.61
N TYR A 113 -7.50 20.23 -10.54
CA TYR A 113 -6.80 20.00 -9.28
C TYR A 113 -7.72 20.08 -8.06
N THR A 114 -7.49 19.17 -7.10
CA THR A 114 -8.08 19.22 -5.77
C THR A 114 -7.08 19.78 -4.76
N SER A 115 -7.54 20.51 -3.75
CA SER A 115 -6.68 21.13 -2.73
C SER A 115 -6.22 20.11 -1.69
N ILE A 116 -4.95 20.21 -1.27
CA ILE A 116 -4.36 19.40 -0.19
C ILE A 116 -4.10 20.29 1.03
N TYR A 117 -4.61 19.85 2.17
CA TYR A 117 -4.41 20.50 3.47
C TYR A 117 -3.65 19.57 4.41
N TYR A 118 -2.51 20.04 4.91
CA TYR A 118 -1.82 19.36 6.00
C TYR A 118 -2.54 19.65 7.33
N VAL A 119 -2.74 18.60 8.12
CA VAL A 119 -3.32 18.72 9.46
C VAL A 119 -2.18 18.78 10.47
N VAL A 120 -2.01 19.94 11.09
CA VAL A 120 -0.95 20.21 12.07
C VAL A 120 -1.06 19.23 13.23
N GLN A 121 0.05 18.56 13.56
CA GLN A 121 0.17 17.61 14.66
C GLN A 121 0.71 18.33 15.92
N SER A 122 0.54 17.71 17.08
CA SER A 122 1.19 18.16 18.29
C SER A 122 2.72 18.09 18.12
N GLY A 123 3.43 19.16 18.50
CA GLY A 123 4.88 19.26 18.34
C GLY A 123 5.35 19.76 16.97
N ASP A 124 4.44 19.97 16.01
CA ASP A 124 4.80 20.59 14.74
C ASP A 124 5.14 22.07 14.89
N ASN A 125 6.07 22.52 14.07
CA ASN A 125 6.32 23.93 13.83
C ASN A 125 6.28 24.25 12.33
N LEU A 126 6.06 25.52 12.01
CA LEU A 126 5.87 25.94 10.61
C LEU A 126 7.13 25.70 9.76
N TYR A 127 8.33 25.80 10.33
CA TYR A 127 9.58 25.52 9.64
C TYR A 127 9.67 24.04 9.23
N GLN A 128 9.37 23.13 10.16
CA GLN A 128 9.38 21.69 9.90
C GLN A 128 8.37 21.32 8.80
N ILE A 129 7.15 21.82 8.91
CA ILE A 129 6.11 21.58 7.90
C ILE A 129 6.58 22.13 6.55
N SER A 130 6.97 23.41 6.49
CA SER A 130 7.32 24.05 5.23
C SER A 130 8.56 23.45 4.59
N LYS A 131 9.68 23.40 5.32
CA LYS A 131 10.99 22.99 4.77
C LYS A 131 11.15 21.48 4.70
N ARG A 132 10.90 20.76 5.78
CA ARG A 132 11.18 19.31 5.84
C ARG A 132 10.10 18.51 5.13
N TYR A 133 8.81 18.81 5.36
CA TYR A 133 7.74 18.02 4.77
C TYR A 133 7.45 18.41 3.31
N PHE A 134 7.39 19.69 3.01
CA PHE A 134 6.95 20.14 1.69
C PHE A 134 8.04 20.80 0.83
N GLY A 135 9.23 21.07 1.35
CA GLY A 135 10.33 21.72 0.61
C GLY A 135 9.94 23.12 0.11
N MET A 136 9.13 23.86 0.89
CA MET A 136 8.64 25.19 0.57
C MET A 136 9.27 26.25 1.49
N PRO A 137 9.45 27.52 1.03
CA PRO A 137 9.77 28.61 1.92
C PRO A 137 8.69 28.79 2.98
N VAL A 138 9.11 29.09 4.23
CA VAL A 138 8.18 29.30 5.36
C VAL A 138 7.17 30.40 5.03
N ASP A 139 7.65 31.52 4.48
CA ASP A 139 6.82 32.68 4.13
C ASP A 139 5.78 32.33 3.05
N SER A 140 6.11 31.41 2.13
CA SER A 140 5.17 30.95 1.10
C SER A 140 3.99 30.19 1.73
N VAL A 141 4.27 29.34 2.72
CA VAL A 141 3.22 28.61 3.45
C VAL A 141 2.43 29.55 4.35
N ALA A 142 3.12 30.44 5.07
CA ALA A 142 2.49 31.42 5.94
C ALA A 142 1.56 32.35 5.15
N LYS A 143 2.03 32.94 4.05
CA LYS A 143 1.25 33.84 3.18
C LYS A 143 0.05 33.15 2.56
N ARG A 144 0.24 31.92 2.04
CA ARG A 144 -0.85 31.11 1.46
C ARG A 144 -1.97 30.85 2.46
N ASN A 145 -1.61 30.64 3.72
CA ASN A 145 -2.55 30.32 4.80
C ASN A 145 -2.93 31.56 5.65
N ARG A 146 -2.50 32.77 5.27
CA ARG A 146 -2.80 34.00 5.98
C ARG A 146 -2.43 33.93 7.47
N LEU A 147 -1.30 33.28 7.78
CA LEU A 147 -0.86 33.15 9.17
C LEU A 147 -0.32 34.47 9.70
N LYS A 148 -0.75 34.81 10.92
CA LYS A 148 -0.18 35.92 11.69
C LYS A 148 0.97 35.39 12.55
N ASN A 149 2.13 36.03 12.50
CA ASN A 149 3.30 35.71 13.32
C ASN A 149 3.78 34.22 13.22
N ASN A 150 3.51 33.58 12.10
CA ASN A 150 3.88 32.17 11.85
C ASN A 150 3.36 31.16 12.92
N LEU A 151 2.37 31.54 13.71
CA LEU A 151 1.78 30.69 14.75
C LEU A 151 0.82 29.69 14.13
N ILE A 152 0.95 28.46 14.56
CA ILE A 152 0.09 27.34 14.17
C ILE A 152 -0.39 26.57 15.39
N LYS A 153 -1.52 25.89 15.28
CA LYS A 153 -2.11 25.10 16.39
C LYS A 153 -2.36 23.67 15.94
N PRO A 154 -2.22 22.68 16.82
CA PRO A 154 -2.63 21.29 16.53
C PRO A 154 -4.07 21.24 16.00
N GLY A 155 -4.31 20.41 14.98
CA GLY A 155 -5.60 20.32 14.28
C GLY A 155 -5.84 21.38 13.22
N GLN A 156 -5.06 22.46 13.17
CA GLN A 156 -5.15 23.49 12.13
C GLN A 156 -4.88 22.87 10.75
N ARG A 157 -5.65 23.31 9.73
CA ARG A 157 -5.45 22.86 8.34
C ARG A 157 -4.63 23.91 7.59
N LEU A 158 -3.48 23.50 7.07
CA LEU A 158 -2.61 24.36 6.26
C LEU A 158 -2.68 23.89 4.80
N HIS A 159 -3.09 24.78 3.90
CA HIS A 159 -3.06 24.53 2.47
C HIS A 159 -1.60 24.44 1.99
N VAL A 160 -1.20 23.24 1.55
CA VAL A 160 0.20 22.96 1.19
C VAL A 160 0.40 22.68 -0.29
N GLY A 161 -0.67 22.55 -1.05
CA GLY A 161 -0.60 22.30 -2.48
C GLY A 161 -1.87 21.70 -3.05
N TRP A 162 -1.75 21.12 -4.22
CA TRP A 162 -2.84 20.53 -4.99
C TRP A 162 -2.42 19.17 -5.53
N MET A 163 -3.39 18.34 -5.83
CA MET A 163 -3.20 17.07 -6.56
C MET A 163 -4.14 17.06 -7.77
N GLY A 164 -3.68 16.50 -8.89
CA GLY A 164 -4.52 16.31 -10.07
C GLY A 164 -5.74 15.44 -9.76
N ILE A 165 -6.91 15.80 -10.31
CA ILE A 165 -8.14 15.02 -10.14
C ILE A 165 -8.12 13.70 -10.91
N GLU A 166 -7.14 13.48 -11.77
CA GLU A 166 -6.90 12.22 -12.48
C GLU A 166 -6.30 11.13 -11.59
N GLY A 167 -5.97 11.46 -10.34
CA GLY A 167 -5.33 10.54 -9.41
C GLY A 167 -3.79 10.67 -9.41
N ILE A 168 -3.09 9.57 -9.23
CA ILE A 168 -1.63 9.55 -9.16
C ILE A 168 -1.08 8.73 -10.31
N HIS A 169 -0.19 9.33 -11.10
CA HIS A 169 0.45 8.65 -12.23
C HIS A 169 1.27 7.44 -11.75
N SER A 170 1.23 6.33 -12.48
CA SER A 170 1.95 5.09 -12.15
C SER A 170 3.44 5.31 -11.89
N ASP A 171 4.10 6.11 -12.72
CA ASP A 171 5.54 6.41 -12.63
C ASP A 171 5.93 7.17 -11.35
N TRP A 172 4.95 7.71 -10.63
CA TRP A 172 5.18 8.38 -9.35
C TRP A 172 5.00 7.43 -8.16
N ARG A 173 4.51 6.21 -8.39
CA ARG A 173 4.30 5.18 -7.37
C ARG A 173 5.60 4.44 -7.05
N VAL A 174 6.45 5.09 -6.26
CA VAL A 174 7.65 4.48 -5.68
C VAL A 174 7.40 4.04 -4.22
N VAL A 175 6.23 4.37 -3.67
CA VAL A 175 5.96 4.19 -2.24
C VAL A 175 5.33 2.82 -2.01
N LYS A 176 6.13 1.87 -1.53
CA LYS A 176 5.59 0.66 -0.89
C LYS A 176 4.98 1.04 0.46
N PRO A 177 3.89 0.39 0.90
CA PRO A 177 3.37 0.54 2.26
C PRO A 177 4.49 0.32 3.28
N VAL A 178 4.51 1.12 4.35
CA VAL A 178 5.28 0.76 5.54
C VAL A 178 4.44 -0.26 6.28
N THR A 179 4.63 -1.50 5.92
CA THR A 179 4.06 -2.62 6.64
C THR A 179 5.06 -3.06 7.69
N GLU A 180 4.59 -3.75 8.71
CA GLU A 180 5.48 -4.46 9.62
C GLU A 180 6.49 -5.31 8.83
N SER A 181 6.03 -5.97 7.76
CA SER A 181 6.89 -6.75 6.86
C SER A 181 8.01 -5.91 6.23
N SER A 182 7.71 -4.69 5.77
CA SER A 182 8.74 -3.83 5.16
C SER A 182 9.72 -3.26 6.19
N VAL A 183 9.25 -2.95 7.40
CA VAL A 183 10.10 -2.51 8.52
C VAL A 183 11.05 -3.63 8.93
N LEU A 184 10.53 -4.86 9.06
CA LEU A 184 11.35 -6.02 9.40
C LEU A 184 12.36 -6.33 8.29
N GLN A 185 11.98 -6.19 7.02
CA GLN A 185 12.89 -6.36 5.89
C GLN A 185 14.02 -5.32 5.90
N GLU A 186 13.71 -4.06 6.15
CA GLU A 186 14.71 -3.00 6.27
C GLU A 186 15.69 -3.26 7.43
N ARG A 187 15.17 -3.68 8.59
CA ARG A 187 15.99 -4.06 9.76
C ARG A 187 16.88 -5.26 9.45
N PHE A 188 16.34 -6.29 8.81
CA PHE A 188 17.12 -7.44 8.37
C PHE A 188 18.27 -7.03 7.43
N ALA A 189 18.03 -6.12 6.50
CA ALA A 189 19.05 -5.61 5.59
C ALA A 189 20.12 -4.76 6.34
N GLN A 190 19.73 -4.07 7.42
CA GLN A 190 20.66 -3.33 8.27
C GLN A 190 21.51 -4.27 9.12
N ASP A 191 20.93 -5.36 9.65
CA ASP A 191 21.61 -6.37 10.45
C ASP A 191 22.71 -7.12 9.67
N LYS A 192 22.65 -7.10 8.33
CA LYS A 192 23.70 -7.65 7.46
C LYS A 192 25.05 -6.94 7.61
N LYS A 193 25.07 -5.67 8.04
CA LYS A 193 26.30 -4.88 8.14
C LYS A 193 27.16 -5.34 9.30
N GLY A 194 28.30 -5.97 8.99
CA GLY A 194 29.31 -6.36 9.97
C GLY A 194 29.00 -7.60 10.80
N ARG A 195 27.92 -8.34 10.48
CA ARG A 195 27.54 -9.58 11.17
C ARG A 195 27.69 -10.80 10.26
N LYS A 196 27.91 -11.96 10.87
CA LYS A 196 28.00 -13.24 10.15
C LYS A 196 26.60 -13.71 9.75
N GLU A 197 26.39 -13.99 8.44
CA GLU A 197 25.18 -14.61 7.94
C GLU A 197 25.14 -16.09 8.33
N ILE A 198 24.02 -16.52 8.87
CA ILE A 198 23.70 -17.92 9.16
C ILE A 198 22.54 -18.32 8.25
N ASP A 199 22.74 -19.40 7.52
CA ASP A 199 21.74 -19.98 6.60
C ASP A 199 21.42 -21.38 7.07
N THR A 200 20.18 -21.63 7.43
CA THR A 200 19.68 -22.92 7.90
C THR A 200 18.44 -23.32 7.12
N GLN A 201 18.07 -24.59 7.23
CA GLN A 201 16.87 -25.12 6.61
C GLN A 201 16.27 -26.25 7.44
N GLY A 202 14.95 -26.35 7.41
CA GLY A 202 14.27 -27.38 8.20
C GLY A 202 12.76 -27.25 8.10
N VAL A 203 12.08 -27.86 9.04
CA VAL A 203 10.62 -27.83 9.10
C VAL A 203 10.17 -26.56 9.82
N CYS A 204 9.27 -25.83 9.20
CA CYS A 204 8.48 -24.78 9.85
C CYS A 204 7.21 -25.39 10.42
N PHE A 205 6.85 -25.01 11.63
CA PHE A 205 5.55 -25.30 12.23
C PHE A 205 4.75 -24.02 12.41
N TRP A 206 3.42 -24.09 12.28
CA TRP A 206 2.50 -23.02 12.66
C TRP A 206 1.14 -23.59 13.04
N GLN A 207 0.40 -22.86 13.85
CA GLN A 207 -0.94 -23.27 14.29
C GLN A 207 -1.97 -22.97 13.20
N LYS A 208 -2.22 -23.94 12.31
CA LYS A 208 -3.25 -23.86 11.26
C LYS A 208 -4.63 -23.68 11.89
N GLY A 209 -5.44 -22.80 11.30
CA GLY A 209 -6.78 -22.50 11.79
C GLY A 209 -6.86 -21.42 12.86
N SER A 210 -5.74 -20.94 13.38
CA SER A 210 -5.73 -19.78 14.27
C SER A 210 -6.29 -18.54 13.53
N LYS A 211 -7.20 -17.82 14.21
CA LYS A 211 -7.74 -16.53 13.74
C LYS A 211 -6.87 -15.35 14.16
N GLU A 212 -5.75 -15.62 14.83
CA GLU A 212 -4.80 -14.60 15.24
C GLU A 212 -4.29 -13.83 14.01
N LYS A 213 -4.42 -12.52 14.07
CA LYS A 213 -3.98 -11.59 13.04
C LYS A 213 -3.06 -10.58 13.68
N GLY A 214 -2.07 -10.12 12.95
CA GLY A 214 -1.20 -9.04 13.39
C GLY A 214 0.27 -9.37 13.21
N ASP A 215 0.99 -9.45 14.29
CA ASP A 215 2.45 -9.39 14.32
C ASP A 215 3.17 -10.54 13.59
N LEU A 216 4.25 -10.18 12.91
CA LEU A 216 5.13 -11.11 12.21
C LEU A 216 6.23 -11.56 13.19
N TYR A 217 5.96 -12.61 13.95
CA TYR A 217 6.93 -13.17 14.89
C TYR A 217 7.27 -14.63 14.59
N ALA A 218 8.37 -15.06 15.18
CA ALA A 218 8.86 -16.43 15.10
C ALA A 218 9.43 -16.88 16.44
N LEU A 219 9.45 -18.20 16.66
CA LEU A 219 10.28 -18.86 17.65
C LEU A 219 11.38 -19.60 16.89
N HIS A 220 12.62 -19.51 17.39
CA HIS A 220 13.78 -20.13 16.76
C HIS A 220 14.71 -20.76 17.81
N ARG A 221 15.45 -21.82 17.43
CA ARG A 221 16.34 -22.50 18.40
C ARG A 221 17.57 -21.67 18.75
N ASP A 222 18.25 -21.14 17.74
CA ASP A 222 19.59 -20.57 17.86
C ASP A 222 19.68 -19.06 17.69
N ALA A 223 18.74 -18.46 16.93
CA ALA A 223 18.70 -17.02 16.76
C ALA A 223 18.30 -16.34 18.07
N ALA A 224 19.01 -15.28 18.44
CA ALA A 224 18.75 -14.53 19.66
C ALA A 224 17.35 -13.86 19.62
N ILE A 225 16.72 -13.73 20.79
CA ILE A 225 15.46 -12.99 20.93
C ILE A 225 15.69 -11.54 20.48
N GLY A 226 14.78 -11.02 19.67
CA GLY A 226 14.88 -9.69 19.05
C GLY A 226 15.50 -9.68 17.65
N THR A 227 16.19 -10.75 17.24
CA THR A 227 16.75 -10.90 15.88
C THR A 227 15.63 -10.94 14.85
N ILE A 228 15.85 -10.32 13.71
CA ILE A 228 14.97 -10.48 12.55
C ILE A 228 15.51 -11.64 11.71
N ILE A 229 14.63 -12.58 11.39
CA ILE A 229 14.95 -13.71 10.52
C ILE A 229 14.19 -13.58 9.20
N SER A 230 14.82 -14.01 8.11
CA SER A 230 14.17 -14.19 6.80
C SER A 230 13.78 -15.65 6.66
N VAL A 231 12.51 -15.93 6.42
CA VAL A 231 11.99 -17.29 6.23
C VAL A 231 11.41 -17.40 4.82
N ASN A 232 12.01 -18.26 4.01
CA ASN A 232 11.59 -18.52 2.63
C ASN A 232 10.90 -19.89 2.53
N ASN A 233 9.74 -19.91 1.91
CA ASN A 233 9.06 -21.15 1.51
C ASN A 233 9.40 -21.45 0.05
N PRO A 234 10.21 -22.47 -0.25
CA PRO A 234 10.62 -22.81 -1.62
C PRO A 234 9.46 -23.22 -2.53
N MET A 235 8.39 -23.78 -1.96
CA MET A 235 7.22 -24.23 -2.74
C MET A 235 6.43 -23.06 -3.32
N SER A 236 6.24 -21.98 -2.55
CA SER A 236 5.50 -20.81 -2.98
C SER A 236 6.40 -19.69 -3.52
N HIS A 237 7.72 -19.83 -3.42
CA HIS A 237 8.73 -18.80 -3.71
C HIS A 237 8.52 -17.47 -2.94
N ARG A 238 7.84 -17.54 -1.80
CA ARG A 238 7.57 -16.36 -0.95
C ARG A 238 8.49 -16.33 0.25
N THR A 239 8.82 -15.11 0.66
CA THR A 239 9.65 -14.84 1.85
C THR A 239 8.91 -13.92 2.81
N VAL A 240 9.03 -14.20 4.10
CA VAL A 240 8.58 -13.31 5.17
C VAL A 240 9.76 -12.98 6.08
N TYR A 241 9.74 -11.77 6.64
CA TYR A 241 10.63 -11.36 7.71
C TYR A 241 9.86 -11.39 9.01
N ALA A 242 10.43 -12.05 10.04
CA ALA A 242 9.77 -12.20 11.33
C ALA A 242 10.75 -11.91 12.47
N LYS A 243 10.24 -11.31 13.54
CA LYS A 243 11.03 -11.05 14.75
C LYS A 243 11.01 -12.28 15.66
N VAL A 244 12.17 -12.75 16.06
CA VAL A 244 12.29 -13.83 17.07
C VAL A 244 11.85 -13.29 18.42
N ILE A 245 10.81 -13.87 19.01
CA ILE A 245 10.27 -13.44 20.31
C ILE A 245 10.57 -14.42 21.43
N ALA A 246 10.86 -15.68 21.10
CA ALA A 246 11.19 -16.71 22.07
C ALA A 246 12.01 -17.84 21.42
N ARG A 247 12.56 -18.73 22.24
CA ARG A 247 13.11 -20.02 21.82
C ARG A 247 12.00 -21.04 21.61
N ILE A 248 12.25 -22.01 20.73
CA ILE A 248 11.33 -23.15 20.55
C ILE A 248 11.36 -23.98 21.84
N PRO A 249 10.21 -24.29 22.45
CA PRO A 249 10.16 -25.15 23.64
C PRO A 249 10.66 -26.56 23.38
N ASP A 250 11.22 -27.22 24.39
CA ASP A 250 11.82 -28.57 24.30
C ASP A 250 10.85 -29.68 23.90
N GLY A 251 9.53 -29.46 24.04
CA GLY A 251 8.49 -30.42 23.64
C GLY A 251 8.28 -30.56 22.15
N TYR A 252 8.92 -29.72 21.32
CA TYR A 252 8.80 -29.80 19.86
C TYR A 252 9.87 -30.73 19.24
N GLU A 253 9.53 -31.37 18.13
CA GLU A 253 10.43 -32.24 17.37
C GLU A 253 11.74 -31.50 17.01
N ARG A 254 12.87 -32.22 17.07
CA ARG A 254 14.20 -31.62 16.83
C ARG A 254 14.40 -31.06 15.41
N ASN A 255 13.65 -31.59 14.42
CA ASN A 255 13.69 -31.14 13.04
C ASN A 255 12.92 -29.83 12.77
N ILE A 256 12.16 -29.31 13.77
CA ILE A 256 11.51 -28.04 13.67
C ILE A 256 12.54 -26.93 13.86
N GLU A 257 12.83 -26.22 12.78
CA GLU A 257 13.78 -25.11 12.73
C GLU A 257 13.17 -23.82 13.21
N VAL A 258 11.91 -23.55 12.85
CA VAL A 258 11.20 -22.32 13.17
C VAL A 258 9.72 -22.59 13.42
N ILE A 259 9.15 -21.86 14.36
CA ILE A 259 7.69 -21.77 14.54
C ILE A 259 7.28 -20.36 14.14
N LEU A 260 6.38 -20.22 13.18
CA LEU A 260 5.90 -18.93 12.69
C LEU A 260 4.55 -18.55 13.30
N SER A 261 4.35 -17.26 13.50
CA SER A 261 3.02 -16.73 13.75
C SER A 261 2.06 -17.09 12.62
N PRO A 262 0.76 -17.23 12.90
CA PRO A 262 -0.23 -17.55 11.87
C PRO A 262 -0.24 -16.54 10.70
N GLU A 263 0.00 -15.26 10.97
CA GLU A 263 0.09 -14.23 9.93
C GLU A 263 1.34 -14.40 9.06
N ALA A 264 2.50 -14.66 9.66
CA ALA A 264 3.73 -14.90 8.93
C ALA A 264 3.62 -16.15 8.02
N ALA A 265 3.03 -17.23 8.53
CA ALA A 265 2.81 -18.46 7.77
C ALA A 265 1.86 -18.23 6.58
N ARG A 266 0.77 -17.49 6.77
CA ARG A 266 -0.14 -17.13 5.68
C ARG A 266 0.55 -16.30 4.60
N LYS A 267 1.39 -15.34 4.97
CA LYS A 267 2.13 -14.48 4.01
C LYS A 267 3.05 -15.28 3.08
N ILE A 268 3.65 -16.35 3.57
CA ILE A 268 4.50 -17.23 2.74
C ILE A 268 3.73 -18.40 2.11
N GLY A 269 2.38 -18.36 2.14
CA GLY A 269 1.54 -19.34 1.47
C GLY A 269 1.59 -20.73 2.11
N ALA A 270 1.71 -20.83 3.42
CA ALA A 270 1.64 -22.09 4.14
C ALA A 270 0.23 -22.70 4.03
N LEU A 271 0.15 -23.91 3.52
CA LEU A 271 -1.10 -24.68 3.41
C LEU A 271 -1.22 -25.72 4.53
N ASP A 272 -0.10 -26.33 4.91
CA ASP A 272 -0.03 -27.36 5.92
C ASP A 272 0.58 -26.87 7.23
N PRO A 273 0.24 -27.48 8.38
CA PRO A 273 0.80 -27.08 9.68
C PRO A 273 2.31 -27.24 9.77
N LYS A 274 2.88 -28.14 8.99
CA LYS A 274 4.31 -28.40 8.86
C LYS A 274 4.71 -28.34 7.40
N PHE A 275 5.74 -27.58 7.07
CA PHE A 275 6.28 -27.48 5.72
C PHE A 275 7.75 -27.09 5.75
N PHE A 276 8.47 -27.34 4.66
CA PHE A 276 9.90 -27.06 4.57
C PHE A 276 10.16 -25.59 4.30
N VAL A 277 11.19 -25.02 4.97
CA VAL A 277 11.62 -23.62 4.81
C VAL A 277 13.14 -23.49 4.80
N LYS A 278 13.62 -22.40 4.22
CA LYS A 278 14.99 -21.89 4.39
C LYS A 278 14.95 -20.65 5.29
N VAL A 279 15.84 -20.60 6.26
CA VAL A 279 15.90 -19.51 7.25
C VAL A 279 17.27 -18.84 7.19
N LYS A 280 17.29 -17.50 7.15
CA LYS A 280 18.51 -16.70 7.23
C LYS A 280 18.42 -15.69 8.36
N TYR A 281 19.53 -15.49 9.06
CA TYR A 281 19.64 -14.46 10.09
C TYR A 281 21.13 -14.07 10.31
N PHE A 282 21.37 -13.05 11.08
CA PHE A 282 22.71 -12.54 11.35
C PHE A 282 23.07 -12.63 12.85
N LYS A 283 24.31 -13.10 13.12
CA LYS A 283 24.93 -13.16 14.45
C LYS A 283 26.09 -12.19 14.55
#